data_dcb5b87b0f2bea72031b398c4b94fb8e
#
_entry.id   dcb5b87b0f2bea72031b398c4b94fb8e
#
_cell.length_a   1.000
_cell.length_b   1.000
_cell.length_c   1.000
_cell.angle_alpha   90.00
_cell.angle_beta   90.00
_cell.angle_gamma   90.00
#
_symmetry.space_group_name_H-M   'P 1'
#
loop_
_entity.id
_entity.type
_entity.pdbx_description
1 polymer ?
#
loop_
_entity_poly.entity_id
_entity_poly.type
_entity_poly.pdbx_seq_one_letter_code
_entity_poly.pdbx_strand_id
1 'polypeptide(L)'
;AYPDVCRQFRSGFEKMHVCIPMITGGKIGGVIQFLFDKKRFAIDGKDKRIYKAEQYVKESLSVIEAKRLMNTLRESALKDSLTGLYNRRFLQDHTETLIAGVLRREKNVGLIMCDLDFFKQVNDLYGHNVGDTVLKETAEIIKKCIRSSDLIIRFGGEEFLVLMLDINLGETAKIAEKIRSTIEKAKIKVSDGVIKKTISLGICEFPLETESFWQAIKFADIALYRAKENGRNKVVRFSSDMWAEKTYQ
;
A
#
# COMPACT_ATOMS: atom_id res chain seq x y z
N ALA A 1 -33.71 13.55 26.81
CA ALA A 1 -33.33 12.16 27.02
C ALA A 1 -34.54 11.29 26.74
N TYR A 2 -34.44 10.33 25.84
CA TYR A 2 -35.51 9.38 25.51
C TYR A 2 -35.29 8.14 26.37
N PRO A 3 -36.13 7.84 27.38
CA PRO A 3 -35.89 6.78 28.34
C PRO A 3 -35.94 5.36 27.76
N ASP A 4 -36.51 5.16 26.57
CA ASP A 4 -36.77 3.82 26.02
C ASP A 4 -35.86 3.39 24.85
N VAL A 5 -34.80 4.16 24.55
CA VAL A 5 -34.00 3.93 23.33
C VAL A 5 -32.76 3.04 23.58
N CYS A 6 -32.36 2.80 24.83
CA CYS A 6 -31.18 1.99 25.12
C CYS A 6 -31.51 0.52 25.31
N ARG A 7 -31.52 -0.29 24.23
CA ARG A 7 -31.76 -1.74 24.25
C ARG A 7 -30.77 -2.56 25.11
N GLN A 8 -29.67 -1.96 25.54
CA GLN A 8 -28.67 -2.62 26.38
C GLN A 8 -28.91 -2.44 27.89
N PHE A 9 -29.86 -1.61 28.27
CA PHE A 9 -30.17 -1.36 29.69
C PHE A 9 -31.30 -2.28 30.14
N ARG A 10 -31.00 -3.38 30.82
CA ARG A 10 -32.01 -4.21 31.47
C ARG A 10 -32.56 -3.44 32.69
N SER A 11 -33.88 -3.23 32.71
CA SER A 11 -34.61 -2.63 33.85
C SER A 11 -34.33 -3.44 35.11
N GLY A 12 -33.81 -2.78 36.15
CA GLY A 12 -33.53 -3.43 37.45
C GLY A 12 -32.42 -2.78 38.27
N PHE A 13 -31.69 -1.83 37.68
CA PHE A 13 -30.63 -1.13 38.40
C PHE A 13 -31.13 0.24 38.91
N GLU A 14 -30.88 0.56 40.20
CA GLU A 14 -31.07 1.90 40.76
C GLU A 14 -30.08 2.95 40.21
N LYS A 15 -29.70 2.83 38.93
CA LYS A 15 -28.74 3.72 38.29
C LYS A 15 -29.39 4.48 37.12
N MET A 16 -29.07 5.76 37.04
CA MET A 16 -29.38 6.59 35.87
C MET A 16 -28.20 6.56 34.90
N HIS A 17 -28.47 6.69 33.61
CA HIS A 17 -27.43 6.79 32.59
C HIS A 17 -27.65 8.02 31.70
N VAL A 18 -26.53 8.56 31.22
CA VAL A 18 -26.51 9.61 30.22
C VAL A 18 -25.64 9.10 29.05
N CYS A 19 -26.19 9.18 27.85
CA CYS A 19 -25.50 8.79 26.63
C CYS A 19 -25.10 10.05 25.87
N ILE A 20 -23.80 10.21 25.63
CA ILE A 20 -23.24 11.28 24.78
C ILE A 20 -22.88 10.68 23.44
N PRO A 21 -23.56 11.06 22.33
CA PRO A 21 -23.22 10.57 21.01
C PRO A 21 -21.91 11.18 20.55
N MET A 22 -21.03 10.36 20.01
CA MET A 22 -19.82 10.78 19.31
C MET A 22 -20.18 10.98 17.84
N ILE A 23 -20.29 12.23 17.41
CA ILE A 23 -20.63 12.58 16.04
C ILE A 23 -19.34 12.94 15.32
N THR A 24 -18.99 12.18 14.26
CA THR A 24 -17.82 12.39 13.42
C THR A 24 -18.26 12.48 11.96
N GLY A 25 -17.89 13.57 11.27
CA GLY A 25 -18.28 13.78 9.86
C GLY A 25 -19.81 13.75 9.63
N GLY A 26 -20.61 14.24 10.59
CA GLY A 26 -22.07 14.25 10.51
C GLY A 26 -22.77 12.90 10.75
N LYS A 27 -22.01 11.85 11.11
CA LYS A 27 -22.53 10.51 11.42
C LYS A 27 -22.22 10.13 12.87
N ILE A 28 -23.10 9.35 13.49
CA ILE A 28 -22.85 8.80 14.83
C ILE A 28 -21.83 7.66 14.69
N GLY A 29 -20.59 7.90 15.17
CA GLY A 29 -19.50 6.91 15.17
C GLY A 29 -19.47 6.05 16.43
N GLY A 30 -20.20 6.45 17.49
CA GLY A 30 -20.27 5.74 18.76
C GLY A 30 -21.06 6.50 19.81
N VAL A 31 -21.20 5.90 20.99
CA VAL A 31 -21.88 6.52 22.14
C VAL A 31 -21.07 6.26 23.40
N ILE A 32 -20.79 7.30 24.16
CA ILE A 32 -20.20 7.17 25.49
C ILE A 32 -21.32 7.17 26.51
N GLN A 33 -21.37 6.14 27.36
CA GLN A 33 -22.39 5.99 28.38
C GLN A 33 -21.79 6.26 29.76
N PHE A 34 -22.39 7.19 30.51
CA PHE A 34 -22.07 7.46 31.89
C PHE A 34 -23.14 6.88 32.78
N LEU A 35 -22.73 6.16 33.83
CA LEU A 35 -23.61 5.54 34.80
C LEU A 35 -23.52 6.30 36.15
N PHE A 36 -24.65 6.67 36.73
CA PHE A 36 -24.75 7.40 37.99
C PHE A 36 -25.70 6.72 38.96
N ASP A 37 -25.42 6.78 40.26
CA ASP A 37 -26.39 6.40 41.27
C ASP A 37 -27.51 7.42 41.33
N LYS A 38 -28.77 6.97 41.30
CA LYS A 38 -29.96 7.84 41.40
C LYS A 38 -29.92 8.83 42.56
N LYS A 39 -29.38 8.41 43.71
CA LYS A 39 -29.26 9.23 44.95
C LYS A 39 -28.27 10.39 44.83
N ARG A 40 -27.38 10.38 43.83
CA ARG A 40 -26.34 11.40 43.63
C ARG A 40 -26.56 12.28 42.41
N PHE A 41 -27.65 12.10 41.71
CA PHE A 41 -27.94 12.87 40.48
C PHE A 41 -28.83 14.06 40.83
N ALA A 42 -28.40 15.27 40.46
CA ALA A 42 -29.24 16.46 40.62
C ALA A 42 -30.43 16.38 39.66
N ILE A 43 -31.65 16.50 40.21
CA ILE A 43 -32.91 16.29 39.47
C ILE A 43 -33.17 17.37 38.39
N ASP A 44 -32.46 18.50 38.47
CA ASP A 44 -32.60 19.65 37.55
C ASP A 44 -31.83 19.56 36.23
N GLY A 45 -31.19 18.42 35.94
CA GLY A 45 -30.49 18.16 34.69
C GLY A 45 -29.20 18.97 34.47
N LYS A 46 -28.79 19.78 35.43
CA LYS A 46 -27.59 20.64 35.37
C LYS A 46 -26.40 20.10 36.15
N ASP A 47 -26.16 18.78 36.07
CA ASP A 47 -25.00 18.22 36.74
C ASP A 47 -23.71 18.69 36.06
N LYS A 48 -22.90 19.46 36.76
CA LYS A 48 -21.62 20.00 36.28
C LYS A 48 -20.66 18.90 35.78
N ARG A 49 -20.82 17.68 36.28
CA ARG A 49 -20.01 16.52 35.84
C ARG A 49 -20.35 16.10 34.42
N ILE A 50 -21.66 16.10 34.06
CA ILE A 50 -22.12 15.79 32.69
C ILE A 50 -21.64 16.86 31.73
N TYR A 51 -21.80 18.12 32.06
CA TYR A 51 -21.33 19.24 31.26
C TYR A 51 -19.82 19.14 31.01
N LYS A 52 -19.05 18.86 32.09
CA LYS A 52 -17.60 18.66 31.96
C LYS A 52 -17.25 17.45 31.09
N ALA A 53 -17.98 16.35 31.24
CA ALA A 53 -17.81 15.15 30.42
C ALA A 53 -18.12 15.43 28.92
N GLU A 54 -19.19 16.20 28.64
CA GLU A 54 -19.50 16.63 27.26
C GLU A 54 -18.39 17.48 26.64
N GLN A 55 -17.81 18.40 27.42
CA GLN A 55 -16.69 19.22 26.95
C GLN A 55 -15.47 18.35 26.64
N TYR A 56 -15.07 17.45 27.54
CA TYR A 56 -13.95 16.54 27.29
C TYR A 56 -14.19 15.61 26.08
N VAL A 57 -15.43 15.12 25.91
CA VAL A 57 -15.77 14.31 24.73
C VAL A 57 -15.64 15.13 23.46
N LYS A 58 -16.15 16.37 23.42
CA LYS A 58 -16.05 17.25 22.25
C LYS A 58 -14.60 17.57 21.91
N GLU A 59 -13.78 17.93 22.90
CA GLU A 59 -12.36 18.22 22.72
C GLU A 59 -11.60 16.98 22.22
N SER A 60 -11.87 15.81 22.80
CA SER A 60 -11.24 14.55 22.39
C SER A 60 -11.65 14.13 20.96
N LEU A 61 -12.91 14.37 20.58
CA LEU A 61 -13.40 14.06 19.23
C LEU A 61 -12.68 14.86 18.16
N SER A 62 -12.43 16.15 18.38
CA SER A 62 -11.70 16.99 17.42
C SER A 62 -10.27 16.48 17.19
N VAL A 63 -9.60 16.04 18.24
CA VAL A 63 -8.25 15.45 18.15
C VAL A 63 -8.28 14.11 17.42
N ILE A 64 -9.28 13.27 17.70
CA ILE A 64 -9.44 11.96 17.03
C ILE A 64 -9.73 12.15 15.54
N GLU A 65 -10.61 13.10 15.18
CA GLU A 65 -10.91 13.44 13.78
C GLU A 65 -9.68 13.98 13.05
N ALA A 66 -8.96 14.91 13.66
CA ALA A 66 -7.72 15.44 13.09
C ALA A 66 -6.69 14.33 12.83
N LYS A 67 -6.49 13.43 13.80
CA LYS A 67 -5.59 12.29 13.66
C LYS A 67 -6.04 11.31 12.58
N ARG A 68 -7.34 11.02 12.49
CA ARG A 68 -7.92 10.16 11.46
C ARG A 68 -7.71 10.77 10.06
N LEU A 69 -8.01 12.06 9.91
CA LEU A 69 -7.81 12.78 8.66
C LEU A 69 -6.34 12.79 8.25
N MET A 70 -5.45 13.06 9.20
CA MET A 70 -4.01 13.04 8.97
C MET A 70 -3.50 11.66 8.55
N ASN A 71 -3.99 10.58 9.17
CA ASN A 71 -3.66 9.22 8.76
C ASN A 71 -4.18 8.90 7.34
N THR A 72 -5.43 9.29 7.03
CA THR A 72 -5.99 9.10 5.68
C THR A 72 -5.20 9.86 4.62
N LEU A 73 -4.81 11.11 4.92
CA LEU A 73 -3.96 11.92 4.04
C LEU A 73 -2.57 11.28 3.87
N ARG A 74 -2.00 10.75 4.95
CA ARG A 74 -0.70 10.06 4.91
C ARG A 74 -0.79 8.78 4.07
N GLU A 75 -1.81 7.97 4.26
CA GLU A 75 -2.04 6.75 3.46
C GLU A 75 -2.25 7.08 1.99
N SER A 76 -3.04 8.11 1.66
CA SER A 76 -3.23 8.53 0.27
C SER A 76 -1.96 9.12 -0.35
N ALA A 77 -1.08 9.75 0.45
CA ALA A 77 0.20 10.24 -0.01
C ALA A 77 1.24 9.14 -0.29
N LEU A 78 1.03 7.91 0.24
CA LEU A 78 1.94 6.76 0.09
C LEU A 78 1.48 5.76 -0.98
N LYS A 79 0.29 5.95 -1.54
CA LYS A 79 -0.25 5.08 -2.59
C LYS A 79 -0.35 5.81 -3.93
N ASP A 80 -0.23 5.06 -5.00
CA ASP A 80 -0.52 5.51 -6.35
C ASP A 80 -2.04 5.52 -6.57
N SER A 81 -2.60 6.64 -6.97
CA SER A 81 -4.04 6.83 -7.10
C SER A 81 -4.68 5.99 -8.23
N LEU A 82 -3.90 5.61 -9.24
CA LEU A 82 -4.40 4.82 -10.37
C LEU A 82 -4.47 3.33 -10.03
N THR A 83 -3.39 2.78 -9.47
CA THR A 83 -3.23 1.33 -9.26
C THR A 83 -3.51 0.88 -7.83
N GLY A 84 -3.55 1.81 -6.86
CA GLY A 84 -3.69 1.51 -5.44
C GLY A 84 -2.45 0.86 -4.81
N LEU A 85 -1.38 0.65 -5.57
CA LEU A 85 -0.10 0.15 -5.09
C LEU A 85 0.62 1.21 -4.26
N TYR A 86 1.66 0.83 -3.54
CA TYR A 86 2.56 1.82 -2.95
C TYR A 86 3.24 2.63 -4.05
N ASN A 87 3.54 3.90 -3.74
CA ASN A 87 4.31 4.77 -4.63
C ASN A 87 5.78 4.85 -4.20
N ARG A 88 6.61 5.51 -4.99
CA ARG A 88 8.04 5.67 -4.71
C ARG A 88 8.32 6.35 -3.36
N ARG A 89 7.42 7.24 -2.90
CA ARG A 89 7.56 7.91 -1.60
C ARG A 89 7.44 6.92 -0.44
N PHE A 90 6.53 5.95 -0.53
CA PHE A 90 6.44 4.88 0.47
C PHE A 90 7.80 4.18 0.65
N LEU A 91 8.48 3.87 -0.45
CA LEU A 91 9.79 3.25 -0.40
C LEU A 91 10.79 4.12 0.36
N GLN A 92 10.85 5.42 0.05
CA GLN A 92 11.76 6.37 0.71
C GLN A 92 11.52 6.45 2.22
N ASP A 93 10.26 6.50 2.62
CA ASP A 93 9.87 6.68 4.03
C ASP A 93 10.03 5.40 4.88
N HIS A 94 9.97 4.19 4.27
CA HIS A 94 9.89 2.92 5.01
C HIS A 94 11.07 1.97 4.79
N THR A 95 11.95 2.26 3.86
CA THR A 95 13.08 1.38 3.48
C THR A 95 13.94 0.98 4.68
N GLU A 96 14.35 1.93 5.51
CA GLU A 96 15.24 1.64 6.64
C GLU A 96 14.63 0.62 7.61
N THR A 97 13.34 0.80 7.93
CA THR A 97 12.63 -0.10 8.85
C THR A 97 12.46 -1.51 8.25
N LEU A 98 12.12 -1.59 6.96
CA LEU A 98 11.95 -2.86 6.25
C LEU A 98 13.25 -3.65 6.23
N ILE A 99 14.36 -3.00 5.86
CA ILE A 99 15.66 -3.63 5.70
C ILE A 99 16.25 -4.03 7.05
N ALA A 100 16.17 -3.17 8.06
CA ALA A 100 16.62 -3.51 9.40
C ALA A 100 15.92 -4.78 9.92
N GLY A 101 14.64 -4.96 9.61
CA GLY A 101 13.89 -6.17 9.95
C GLY A 101 14.41 -7.43 9.25
N VAL A 102 14.74 -7.33 7.96
CA VAL A 102 15.26 -8.46 7.16
C VAL A 102 16.68 -8.83 7.58
N LEU A 103 17.57 -7.84 7.71
CA LEU A 103 18.97 -8.07 8.12
C LEU A 103 19.07 -8.70 9.51
N ARG A 104 18.23 -8.27 10.46
CA ARG A 104 18.19 -8.87 11.81
C ARG A 104 17.81 -10.36 11.78
N ARG A 105 17.06 -10.79 10.77
CA ARG A 105 16.67 -12.19 10.58
C ARG A 105 17.67 -12.99 9.72
N GLU A 106 18.78 -12.35 9.31
CA GLU A 106 19.76 -12.94 8.39
C GLU A 106 19.13 -13.46 7.09
N LYS A 107 18.16 -12.71 6.56
CA LYS A 107 17.42 -13.04 5.34
C LYS A 107 17.79 -12.08 4.21
N ASN A 108 17.38 -12.44 3.00
CA ASN A 108 17.60 -11.64 1.80
C ASN A 108 16.29 -10.98 1.33
N VAL A 109 16.44 -9.89 0.57
CA VAL A 109 15.37 -9.22 -0.16
C VAL A 109 15.61 -9.43 -1.64
N GLY A 110 14.62 -9.97 -2.34
CA GLY A 110 14.61 -9.99 -3.80
C GLY A 110 14.02 -8.71 -4.36
N LEU A 111 14.75 -8.07 -5.27
CA LEU A 111 14.31 -6.88 -5.98
C LEU A 111 14.03 -7.25 -7.43
N ILE A 112 12.82 -6.92 -7.91
CA ILE A 112 12.43 -7.11 -9.30
C ILE A 112 11.97 -5.76 -9.84
N MET A 113 12.79 -5.13 -10.68
CA MET A 113 12.41 -3.95 -11.43
C MET A 113 11.72 -4.38 -12.72
N CYS A 114 10.51 -3.89 -12.95
CA CYS A 114 9.65 -4.30 -14.06
C CYS A 114 9.26 -3.07 -14.90
N ASP A 115 9.16 -3.26 -16.22
CA ASP A 115 8.69 -2.22 -17.14
C ASP A 115 7.89 -2.86 -18.28
N LEU A 116 6.70 -2.29 -18.57
CA LEU A 116 5.82 -2.75 -19.63
C LEU A 116 6.41 -2.41 -21.00
N ASP A 117 6.68 -3.44 -21.79
CA ASP A 117 7.26 -3.27 -23.12
C ASP A 117 6.33 -2.49 -24.05
N PHE A 118 6.88 -1.42 -24.66
CA PHE A 118 6.17 -0.58 -25.63
C PHE A 118 4.86 0.01 -25.09
N PHE A 119 4.80 0.39 -23.80
CA PHE A 119 3.60 0.96 -23.20
C PHE A 119 3.19 2.28 -23.85
N LYS A 120 4.15 3.13 -24.25
CA LYS A 120 3.87 4.37 -24.96
C LYS A 120 2.99 4.13 -26.20
N GLN A 121 3.23 3.06 -26.94
CA GLN A 121 2.41 2.74 -28.13
C GLN A 121 0.93 2.47 -27.77
N VAL A 122 0.64 1.95 -26.58
CA VAL A 122 -0.75 1.77 -26.14
C VAL A 122 -1.42 3.13 -25.97
N ASN A 123 -0.75 4.07 -25.31
CA ASN A 123 -1.28 5.43 -25.14
C ASN A 123 -1.46 6.15 -26.48
N ASP A 124 -0.48 6.03 -27.38
CA ASP A 124 -0.50 6.69 -28.68
C ASP A 124 -1.60 6.13 -29.61
N LEU A 125 -1.91 4.82 -29.52
CA LEU A 125 -2.89 4.15 -30.39
C LEU A 125 -4.31 4.17 -29.80
N TYR A 126 -4.45 4.00 -28.48
CA TYR A 126 -5.75 3.76 -27.81
C TYR A 126 -6.12 4.82 -26.79
N GLY A 127 -5.24 5.80 -26.57
CA GLY A 127 -5.42 6.87 -25.59
C GLY A 127 -5.11 6.48 -24.15
N HIS A 128 -4.96 7.50 -23.28
CA HIS A 128 -4.54 7.32 -21.90
C HIS A 128 -5.50 6.48 -21.05
N ASN A 129 -6.82 6.55 -21.28
CA ASN A 129 -7.79 5.76 -20.53
C ASN A 129 -7.58 4.24 -20.69
N VAL A 130 -7.20 3.83 -21.90
CA VAL A 130 -6.87 2.42 -22.20
C VAL A 130 -5.52 2.07 -21.55
N GLY A 131 -4.53 2.96 -21.62
CA GLY A 131 -3.25 2.81 -20.92
C GLY A 131 -3.45 2.64 -19.41
N ASP A 132 -4.31 3.43 -18.81
CA ASP A 132 -4.67 3.33 -17.39
C ASP A 132 -5.27 1.96 -17.04
N THR A 133 -6.12 1.42 -17.92
CA THR A 133 -6.68 0.07 -17.76
C THR A 133 -5.58 -0.99 -17.83
N VAL A 134 -4.65 -0.86 -18.77
CA VAL A 134 -3.50 -1.78 -18.91
C VAL A 134 -2.61 -1.74 -17.65
N LEU A 135 -2.36 -0.56 -17.10
CA LEU A 135 -1.57 -0.42 -15.87
C LEU A 135 -2.26 -1.06 -14.65
N LYS A 136 -3.57 -0.87 -14.49
CA LYS A 136 -4.36 -1.49 -13.41
C LYS A 136 -4.33 -3.02 -13.50
N GLU A 137 -4.58 -3.56 -14.68
CA GLU A 137 -4.57 -5.02 -14.91
C GLU A 137 -3.17 -5.61 -14.69
N THR A 138 -2.12 -4.90 -15.14
CA THR A 138 -0.73 -5.31 -14.89
C THR A 138 -0.44 -5.36 -13.38
N ALA A 139 -0.82 -4.34 -12.64
CA ALA A 139 -0.66 -4.29 -11.19
C ALA A 139 -1.36 -5.46 -10.49
N GLU A 140 -2.59 -5.79 -10.88
CA GLU A 140 -3.34 -6.92 -10.34
C GLU A 140 -2.73 -8.28 -10.72
N ILE A 141 -2.17 -8.41 -11.92
CA ILE A 141 -1.45 -9.64 -12.32
C ILE A 141 -0.19 -9.82 -11.47
N ILE A 142 0.63 -8.78 -11.30
CA ILE A 142 1.83 -8.84 -10.47
C ILE A 142 1.45 -9.23 -9.04
N LYS A 143 0.44 -8.60 -8.47
CA LYS A 143 -0.06 -8.87 -7.12
C LYS A 143 -0.47 -10.33 -6.91
N LYS A 144 -1.10 -10.97 -7.90
CA LYS A 144 -1.47 -12.39 -7.86
C LYS A 144 -0.27 -13.34 -8.00
N CYS A 145 0.87 -12.86 -8.49
CA CYS A 145 2.07 -13.67 -8.65
C CYS A 145 2.93 -13.78 -7.38
N ILE A 146 2.79 -12.84 -6.46
CA ILE A 146 3.60 -12.71 -5.23
C ILE A 146 2.79 -13.04 -3.98
N ARG A 147 3.47 -13.07 -2.82
CA ARG A 147 2.85 -13.30 -1.51
C ARG A 147 2.28 -12.01 -0.94
N SER A 148 1.35 -12.11 0.01
CA SER A 148 0.80 -10.95 0.73
C SER A 148 1.83 -10.20 1.60
N SER A 149 2.95 -10.86 1.95
CA SER A 149 4.08 -10.27 2.67
C SER A 149 4.99 -9.44 1.77
N ASP A 150 4.95 -9.65 0.46
CA ASP A 150 5.77 -8.95 -0.50
C ASP A 150 5.17 -7.59 -0.85
N LEU A 151 6.00 -6.65 -1.27
CA LEU A 151 5.57 -5.29 -1.58
C LEU A 151 5.65 -5.03 -3.06
N ILE A 152 4.65 -4.31 -3.58
CA ILE A 152 4.66 -3.78 -4.94
C ILE A 152 4.59 -2.27 -4.88
N ILE A 153 5.49 -1.63 -5.57
CA ILE A 153 5.59 -0.18 -5.68
C ILE A 153 5.43 0.20 -7.16
N ARG A 154 4.53 1.14 -7.47
CA ARG A 154 4.58 1.81 -8.75
C ARG A 154 5.72 2.83 -8.70
N PHE A 155 6.82 2.50 -9.38
CA PHE A 155 8.07 3.24 -9.27
C PHE A 155 8.13 4.44 -10.21
N GLY A 156 7.51 4.31 -11.39
CA GLY A 156 7.37 5.33 -12.43
C GLY A 156 6.05 5.22 -13.17
N GLY A 157 5.95 5.78 -14.37
CA GLY A 157 4.74 5.75 -15.20
C GLY A 157 4.25 4.34 -15.50
N GLU A 158 5.13 3.52 -16.08
CA GLU A 158 4.91 2.12 -16.48
C GLU A 158 5.83 1.14 -15.77
N GLU A 159 6.55 1.64 -14.75
CA GLU A 159 7.55 0.90 -14.00
C GLU A 159 7.02 0.44 -12.65
N PHE A 160 7.30 -0.80 -12.31
CA PHE A 160 6.95 -1.40 -11.02
C PHE A 160 8.19 -1.98 -10.36
N LEU A 161 8.30 -1.81 -9.05
CA LEU A 161 9.31 -2.46 -8.22
C LEU A 161 8.62 -3.44 -7.28
N VAL A 162 9.01 -4.71 -7.37
CA VAL A 162 8.58 -5.74 -6.43
C VAL A 162 9.71 -5.99 -5.44
N LEU A 163 9.37 -5.96 -4.15
CA LEU A 163 10.26 -6.33 -3.05
C LEU A 163 9.75 -7.61 -2.42
N MET A 164 10.49 -8.68 -2.60
CA MET A 164 10.22 -9.97 -1.98
C MET A 164 10.99 -10.08 -0.68
N LEU A 165 10.29 -10.16 0.44
CA LEU A 165 10.90 -10.21 1.77
C LEU A 165 11.23 -11.64 2.19
N ASP A 166 12.34 -11.80 2.94
CA ASP A 166 12.74 -13.09 3.53
C ASP A 166 12.84 -14.24 2.50
N ILE A 167 13.48 -13.97 1.37
CA ILE A 167 13.63 -14.94 0.28
C ILE A 167 14.75 -15.96 0.51
N ASN A 168 14.61 -17.12 -0.15
CA ASN A 168 15.70 -18.07 -0.35
C ASN A 168 16.36 -17.84 -1.72
N LEU A 169 17.57 -18.36 -1.87
CA LEU A 169 18.35 -18.21 -3.10
C LEU A 169 17.57 -18.71 -4.32
N GLY A 170 17.50 -17.88 -5.37
CA GLY A 170 16.84 -18.21 -6.64
C GLY A 170 15.30 -18.07 -6.65
N GLU A 171 14.66 -17.71 -5.54
CA GLU A 171 13.22 -17.44 -5.50
C GLU A 171 12.87 -16.21 -6.33
N THR A 172 13.72 -15.17 -6.33
CA THR A 172 13.52 -13.94 -7.10
C THR A 172 13.37 -14.21 -8.58
N ALA A 173 14.25 -15.03 -9.16
CA ALA A 173 14.20 -15.37 -10.57
C ALA A 173 12.94 -16.18 -10.95
N LYS A 174 12.52 -17.10 -10.07
CA LYS A 174 11.28 -17.89 -10.29
C LYS A 174 10.04 -17.01 -10.30
N ILE A 175 9.95 -16.07 -9.38
CA ILE A 175 8.80 -15.16 -9.31
C ILE A 175 8.84 -14.14 -10.46
N ALA A 176 10.00 -13.62 -10.82
CA ALA A 176 10.15 -12.74 -11.96
C ALA A 176 9.69 -13.43 -13.27
N GLU A 177 10.09 -14.69 -13.50
CA GLU A 177 9.67 -15.44 -14.68
C GLU A 177 8.16 -15.78 -14.64
N LYS A 178 7.60 -16.06 -13.45
CA LYS A 178 6.15 -16.22 -13.29
C LYS A 178 5.40 -14.94 -13.64
N ILE A 179 5.86 -13.77 -13.21
CA ILE A 179 5.28 -12.47 -13.59
C ILE A 179 5.34 -12.29 -15.09
N ARG A 180 6.54 -12.45 -15.70
CA ARG A 180 6.76 -12.32 -17.13
C ARG A 180 5.79 -13.17 -17.95
N SER A 181 5.79 -14.47 -17.67
CA SER A 181 4.98 -15.45 -18.44
C SER A 181 3.48 -15.27 -18.21
N THR A 182 3.06 -14.79 -17.04
CA THR A 182 1.64 -14.50 -16.77
C THR A 182 1.17 -13.28 -17.55
N ILE A 183 1.97 -12.21 -17.60
CA ILE A 183 1.64 -11.01 -18.38
C ILE A 183 1.65 -11.32 -19.89
N GLU A 184 2.64 -12.04 -20.38
CA GLU A 184 2.70 -12.45 -21.79
C GLU A 184 1.45 -13.22 -22.26
N LYS A 185 0.90 -14.08 -21.38
CA LYS A 185 -0.32 -14.87 -21.66
C LYS A 185 -1.60 -14.09 -21.40
N ALA A 186 -1.54 -12.98 -20.68
CA ALA A 186 -2.71 -12.21 -20.29
C ALA A 186 -3.39 -11.58 -21.52
N LYS A 187 -4.73 -11.59 -21.48
CA LYS A 187 -5.59 -10.92 -22.43
C LYS A 187 -6.32 -9.79 -21.70
N ILE A 188 -5.77 -8.59 -21.76
CA ILE A 188 -6.31 -7.42 -21.08
C ILE A 188 -7.51 -6.91 -21.90
N LYS A 189 -8.70 -6.98 -21.29
CA LYS A 189 -9.93 -6.49 -21.91
C LYS A 189 -10.00 -4.96 -21.80
N VAL A 190 -10.24 -4.30 -22.92
CA VAL A 190 -10.43 -2.86 -23.02
C VAL A 190 -11.70 -2.57 -23.83
N SER A 191 -12.17 -1.30 -23.87
CA SER A 191 -13.37 -0.91 -24.61
C SER A 191 -13.37 -1.39 -26.07
N ASP A 192 -12.23 -1.32 -26.72
CA ASP A 192 -12.09 -1.57 -28.16
C ASP A 192 -11.52 -2.96 -28.47
N GLY A 193 -11.54 -3.89 -27.50
CA GLY A 193 -11.11 -5.26 -27.73
C GLY A 193 -10.19 -5.85 -26.67
N VAL A 194 -9.11 -6.50 -27.10
CA VAL A 194 -8.16 -7.19 -26.24
C VAL A 194 -6.74 -6.75 -26.56
N ILE A 195 -6.02 -6.30 -25.55
CA ILE A 195 -4.60 -5.95 -25.65
C ILE A 195 -3.76 -7.07 -25.07
N LYS A 196 -2.69 -7.45 -25.76
CA LYS A 196 -1.62 -8.30 -25.25
C LYS A 196 -0.37 -7.46 -25.06
N LYS A 197 0.29 -7.63 -23.93
CA LYS A 197 1.54 -6.93 -23.61
C LYS A 197 2.57 -7.91 -23.09
N THR A 198 3.81 -7.53 -23.19
CA THR A 198 4.93 -8.18 -22.54
C THR A 198 5.56 -7.24 -21.52
N ILE A 199 6.42 -7.77 -20.69
CA ILE A 199 7.11 -7.04 -19.63
C ILE A 199 8.57 -7.49 -19.59
N SER A 200 9.47 -6.55 -19.42
CA SER A 200 10.89 -6.80 -19.16
C SER A 200 11.18 -6.64 -17.67
N LEU A 201 12.05 -7.50 -17.13
CA LEU A 201 12.35 -7.52 -15.72
C LEU A 201 13.86 -7.61 -15.49
N GLY A 202 14.33 -6.77 -14.55
CA GLY A 202 15.68 -6.85 -14.00
C GLY A 202 15.63 -7.27 -12.56
N ILE A 203 16.49 -8.18 -12.12
CA ILE A 203 16.50 -8.70 -10.76
C ILE A 203 17.85 -8.52 -10.07
N CYS A 204 17.78 -8.26 -8.76
CA CYS A 204 18.92 -8.19 -7.85
C CYS A 204 18.50 -8.72 -6.48
N GLU A 205 19.43 -9.26 -5.70
CA GLU A 205 19.17 -9.75 -4.34
C GLU A 205 20.07 -9.01 -3.34
N PHE A 206 19.46 -8.44 -2.30
CA PHE A 206 20.13 -7.71 -1.23
C PHE A 206 20.15 -8.57 0.06
N PRO A 207 21.23 -8.62 0.82
CA PRO A 207 22.52 -7.95 0.65
C PRO A 207 23.54 -8.74 -0.22
N LEU A 208 23.08 -9.75 -0.96
CA LEU A 208 23.96 -10.70 -1.68
C LEU A 208 24.85 -10.01 -2.72
N GLU A 209 24.29 -9.12 -3.54
CA GLU A 209 25.04 -8.43 -4.61
C GLU A 209 25.60 -7.07 -4.18
N THR A 210 25.15 -6.51 -3.06
CA THR A 210 25.63 -5.22 -2.53
C THR A 210 25.17 -5.02 -1.09
N GLU A 211 25.94 -4.27 -0.31
CA GLU A 211 25.59 -3.89 1.06
C GLU A 211 24.63 -2.68 1.13
N SER A 212 24.40 -1.98 0.03
CA SER A 212 23.49 -0.85 -0.04
C SER A 212 22.18 -1.20 -0.75
N PHE A 213 21.06 -1.07 -0.06
CA PHE A 213 19.74 -1.32 -0.65
C PHE A 213 19.42 -0.42 -1.85
N TRP A 214 19.77 0.85 -1.76
CA TRP A 214 19.59 1.77 -2.88
C TRP A 214 20.47 1.43 -4.09
N GLN A 215 21.64 0.85 -3.82
CA GLN A 215 22.48 0.30 -4.88
C GLN A 215 21.88 -0.96 -5.50
N ALA A 216 21.23 -1.81 -4.71
CA ALA A 216 20.53 -2.99 -5.22
C ALA A 216 19.37 -2.61 -6.16
N ILE A 217 18.64 -1.52 -5.87
CA ILE A 217 17.62 -0.97 -6.80
C ILE A 217 18.27 -0.55 -8.12
N LYS A 218 19.40 0.16 -8.08
CA LYS A 218 20.13 0.54 -9.31
C LYS A 218 20.61 -0.68 -10.09
N PHE A 219 21.05 -1.72 -9.41
CA PHE A 219 21.49 -2.97 -10.06
C PHE A 219 20.32 -3.68 -10.75
N ALA A 220 19.15 -3.74 -10.11
CA ALA A 220 17.94 -4.25 -10.74
C ALA A 220 17.53 -3.41 -11.96
N ASP A 221 17.67 -2.08 -11.92
CA ASP A 221 17.39 -1.19 -13.05
C ASP A 221 18.36 -1.40 -14.22
N ILE A 222 19.67 -1.58 -13.95
CA ILE A 222 20.66 -1.92 -14.97
C ILE A 222 20.32 -3.25 -15.64
N ALA A 223 19.94 -4.26 -14.87
CA ALA A 223 19.53 -5.55 -15.39
C ALA A 223 18.26 -5.43 -16.25
N LEU A 224 17.29 -4.59 -15.86
CA LEU A 224 16.10 -4.28 -16.64
C LEU A 224 16.47 -3.61 -17.98
N TYR A 225 17.39 -2.66 -17.95
CA TYR A 225 17.88 -2.01 -19.17
C TYR A 225 18.48 -3.05 -20.13
N ARG A 226 19.29 -3.98 -19.64
CA ARG A 226 19.83 -5.10 -20.44
C ARG A 226 18.73 -6.03 -20.98
N ALA A 227 17.67 -6.26 -20.20
CA ALA A 227 16.52 -7.03 -20.68
C ALA A 227 15.86 -6.34 -21.90
N LYS A 228 15.72 -5.00 -21.84
CA LYS A 228 15.15 -4.21 -22.94
C LYS A 228 16.05 -4.19 -24.19
N GLU A 229 17.37 -4.02 -24.03
CA GLU A 229 18.33 -4.06 -25.14
C GLU A 229 18.38 -5.43 -25.83
N ASN A 230 18.34 -6.50 -25.06
CA ASN A 230 18.43 -7.86 -25.57
C ASN A 230 17.11 -8.41 -26.14
N GLY A 231 16.17 -7.54 -26.56
CA GLY A 231 14.95 -7.92 -27.27
C GLY A 231 13.71 -8.03 -26.41
N ARG A 232 13.71 -7.48 -25.16
CA ARG A 232 12.55 -7.38 -24.27
C ARG A 232 11.95 -8.73 -23.85
N ASN A 233 10.79 -8.71 -23.16
CA ASN A 233 10.03 -9.90 -22.74
C ASN A 233 10.90 -10.96 -22.07
N LYS A 234 11.75 -10.56 -21.14
CA LYS A 234 12.68 -11.45 -20.44
C LYS A 234 13.04 -10.97 -19.05
N VAL A 235 13.57 -11.89 -18.28
CA VAL A 235 14.18 -11.65 -16.98
C VAL A 235 15.69 -11.64 -17.13
N VAL A 236 16.36 -10.62 -16.61
CA VAL A 236 17.81 -10.54 -16.53
C VAL A 236 18.22 -10.36 -15.07
N ARG A 237 19.16 -11.18 -14.61
CA ARG A 237 19.78 -10.99 -13.29
C ARG A 237 20.98 -10.07 -13.43
N PHE A 238 21.13 -9.16 -12.47
CA PHE A 238 22.32 -8.32 -12.41
C PHE A 238 23.58 -9.18 -12.27
N SER A 239 24.64 -8.74 -12.97
CA SER A 239 26.00 -9.26 -12.81
C SER A 239 26.98 -8.09 -12.84
N SER A 240 28.11 -8.23 -12.17
CA SER A 240 29.09 -7.14 -11.96
C SER A 240 29.67 -6.54 -13.24
N ASP A 241 29.76 -7.33 -14.29
CA ASP A 241 30.19 -6.88 -15.64
C ASP A 241 29.25 -5.81 -16.23
N MET A 242 27.95 -5.91 -15.96
CA MET A 242 26.97 -4.92 -16.42
C MET A 242 27.20 -3.53 -15.81
N TRP A 243 27.78 -3.46 -14.61
CA TRP A 243 28.10 -2.18 -13.97
C TRP A 243 29.28 -1.47 -14.62
N ALA A 244 30.32 -2.22 -14.99
CA ALA A 244 31.54 -1.68 -15.58
C ALA A 244 31.25 -1.02 -16.96
N GLU A 245 30.36 -1.59 -17.77
CA GLU A 245 29.98 -1.06 -19.08
C GLU A 245 29.18 0.25 -19.03
N LYS A 246 28.39 0.49 -17.97
CA LYS A 246 27.58 1.72 -17.83
C LYS A 246 28.40 2.96 -17.40
N THR A 247 29.62 2.75 -16.94
CA THR A 247 30.53 3.84 -16.50
C THR A 247 31.18 4.57 -17.70
N TYR A 248 31.03 4.07 -18.91
CA TYR A 248 31.65 4.58 -20.13
C TYR A 248 30.65 5.19 -21.14
N GLN A 249 29.41 5.42 -20.76
CA GLN A 249 28.38 6.13 -21.55
C GLN A 249 27.83 7.33 -20.76
#